data_db0cee7751372a068f7407c398f4aade
#
_entry.id   db0cee7751372a068f7407c398f4aade
#
_cell.length_a   1.000
_cell.length_b   1.000
_cell.length_c   1.000
_cell.angle_alpha   90.00
_cell.angle_beta   90.00
_cell.angle_gamma   90.00
#
_symmetry.space_group_name_H-M   'P 1'
#
loop_
_entity.id
_entity.type
_entity.pdbx_description
1 polymer ?
#
loop_
_entity_poly.entity_id
_entity_poly.type
_entity_poly.pdbx_seq_one_letter_code
_entity_poly.pdbx_strand_id
1 'polypeptide(L)'
;VMDSASMVEGDKYDQYNKIAPTYVIGKEVNNDWRDELTKMGEVFGKEAEAKQVLADYEDKAAEAKKEIKDKAGDISTAAVWVTGGKFFIVSDNLSSGDVMYNDLGLKVPAVVKEISEKATGNWSEISLEKLVTMDADHLFLIESDDDASKKALSDKLWNTIPAVKSGNL
;
A
#
# COMPACT_ATOMS: atom_id res chain seq x y z
N VAL A 1 -20.64 5.69 6.32
CA VAL A 1 -19.33 5.65 6.98
C VAL A 1 -18.30 6.27 6.06
N MET A 2 -17.41 7.08 6.61
CA MET A 2 -16.29 7.72 5.94
C MET A 2 -15.01 7.22 6.59
N ASP A 3 -13.99 6.90 5.80
CA ASP A 3 -12.75 6.29 6.32
C ASP A 3 -11.82 7.32 6.97
N SER A 4 -11.83 8.57 6.52
CA SER A 4 -10.95 9.59 7.06
C SER A 4 -11.61 10.95 7.27
N ALA A 5 -11.02 11.75 8.17
CA ALA A 5 -11.45 13.11 8.44
C ALA A 5 -11.32 14.03 7.21
N SER A 6 -10.37 13.77 6.30
CA SER A 6 -10.18 14.55 5.09
C SER A 6 -11.38 14.49 4.11
N MET A 7 -12.15 13.43 4.16
CA MET A 7 -13.38 13.30 3.35
C MET A 7 -14.50 14.24 3.78
N VAL A 8 -14.43 14.74 5.00
CA VAL A 8 -15.46 15.56 5.64
C VAL A 8 -14.97 16.95 6.06
N GLU A 9 -13.91 17.43 5.45
CA GLU A 9 -13.38 18.76 5.74
C GLU A 9 -14.36 19.89 5.41
N GLY A 10 -14.25 20.98 6.16
CA GLY A 10 -15.12 22.14 6.03
C GLY A 10 -16.54 21.82 6.46
N ASP A 11 -17.51 22.16 5.61
CA ASP A 11 -18.95 21.95 5.84
C ASP A 11 -19.48 20.61 5.33
N LYS A 12 -18.60 19.75 4.76
CA LYS A 12 -18.99 18.47 4.17
C LYS A 12 -19.61 17.52 5.18
N TYR A 13 -19.07 17.47 6.41
CA TYR A 13 -19.67 16.62 7.47
C TYR A 13 -21.14 16.95 7.69
N ASP A 14 -21.46 18.24 7.83
CA ASP A 14 -22.82 18.70 8.06
C ASP A 14 -23.73 18.44 6.85
N GLN A 15 -23.18 18.55 5.64
CA GLN A 15 -23.92 18.24 4.40
C GLN A 15 -24.26 16.74 4.34
N TYR A 16 -23.30 15.86 4.58
CA TYR A 16 -23.55 14.41 4.61
C TYR A 16 -24.50 14.02 5.73
N ASN A 17 -24.34 14.60 6.91
CA ASN A 17 -25.17 14.28 8.08
C ASN A 17 -26.64 14.73 7.92
N LYS A 18 -26.92 15.69 7.02
CA LYS A 18 -28.28 16.04 6.61
C LYS A 18 -28.94 14.97 5.73
N ILE A 19 -28.13 14.17 5.03
CA ILE A 19 -28.61 13.08 4.17
C ILE A 19 -28.85 11.83 5.00
N ALA A 20 -27.86 11.46 5.82
CA ALA A 20 -27.91 10.29 6.71
C ALA A 20 -26.91 10.45 7.86
N PRO A 21 -27.13 9.80 9.03
CA PRO A 21 -26.15 9.78 10.11
C PRO A 21 -24.76 9.39 9.58
N THR A 22 -23.80 10.29 9.77
CA THR A 22 -22.44 10.13 9.21
C THR A 22 -21.45 9.82 10.33
N TYR A 23 -20.74 8.72 10.19
CA TYR A 23 -19.68 8.29 11.09
C TYR A 23 -18.32 8.34 10.37
N VAL A 24 -17.33 8.94 11.01
CA VAL A 24 -15.95 9.02 10.51
C VAL A 24 -15.10 8.07 11.35
N ILE A 25 -14.51 7.06 10.71
CA ILE A 25 -13.74 6.02 11.40
C ILE A 25 -12.39 6.57 11.83
N GLY A 26 -11.64 7.16 10.90
CA GLY A 26 -10.29 7.61 11.11
C GLY A 26 -10.16 9.10 11.30
N LYS A 27 -9.13 9.52 12.02
CA LYS A 27 -8.74 10.94 12.16
C LYS A 27 -7.68 11.33 11.16
N GLU A 28 -6.88 10.38 10.72
CA GLU A 28 -5.77 10.54 9.80
C GLU A 28 -6.17 10.13 8.37
N VAL A 29 -5.39 10.54 7.39
CA VAL A 29 -5.57 10.10 5.99
C VAL A 29 -5.18 8.63 5.81
N ASN A 30 -4.25 8.16 6.65
CA ASN A 30 -3.73 6.80 6.61
C ASN A 30 -4.02 6.13 7.96
N ASN A 31 -5.06 5.33 7.99
CA ASN A 31 -5.44 4.58 9.17
C ASN A 31 -4.93 3.13 9.05
N ASP A 32 -4.75 2.50 10.21
CA ASP A 32 -4.57 1.05 10.26
C ASP A 32 -5.87 0.37 9.82
N TRP A 33 -5.83 -0.45 8.79
CA TRP A 33 -7.00 -1.11 8.23
C TRP A 33 -7.64 -2.12 9.20
N ARG A 34 -6.87 -2.68 10.13
CA ARG A 34 -7.36 -3.58 11.19
C ARG A 34 -8.22 -2.82 12.19
N ASP A 35 -7.75 -1.63 12.56
CA ASP A 35 -8.50 -0.72 13.43
C ASP A 35 -9.77 -0.23 12.71
N GLU A 36 -9.69 0.08 11.44
CA GLU A 36 -10.85 0.48 10.63
C GLU A 36 -11.91 -0.63 10.57
N LEU A 37 -11.49 -1.86 10.29
CA LEU A 37 -12.39 -3.01 10.26
C LEU A 37 -13.04 -3.27 11.63
N THR A 38 -12.26 -3.15 12.69
CA THR A 38 -12.77 -3.30 14.07
C THR A 38 -13.84 -2.26 14.37
N LYS A 39 -13.56 -0.99 14.07
CA LYS A 39 -14.52 0.10 14.27
C LYS A 39 -15.76 -0.02 13.38
N MET A 40 -15.60 -0.50 12.15
CA MET A 40 -16.74 -0.82 11.30
C MET A 40 -17.61 -1.91 11.94
N GLY A 41 -16.99 -2.95 12.49
CA GLY A 41 -17.69 -3.97 13.26
C GLY A 41 -18.54 -3.37 14.38
N GLU A 42 -17.95 -2.47 15.18
CA GLU A 42 -18.65 -1.76 16.27
C GLU A 42 -19.84 -0.92 15.76
N VAL A 43 -19.62 -0.12 14.70
CA VAL A 43 -20.66 0.76 14.13
C VAL A 43 -21.87 -0.02 13.59
N PHE A 44 -21.62 -1.21 13.05
CA PHE A 44 -22.68 -2.04 12.47
C PHE A 44 -23.18 -3.17 13.37
N GLY A 45 -22.68 -3.27 14.61
CA GLY A 45 -23.02 -4.36 15.54
C GLY A 45 -22.58 -5.72 15.01
N LYS A 46 -21.39 -5.75 14.39
CA LYS A 46 -20.76 -6.89 13.71
C LYS A 46 -19.36 -7.20 14.25
N GLU A 47 -19.16 -6.98 15.54
CA GLU A 47 -17.86 -7.12 16.19
C GLU A 47 -17.34 -8.56 16.10
N ALA A 48 -18.23 -9.53 16.23
CA ALA A 48 -17.86 -10.95 16.14
C ALA A 48 -17.38 -11.32 14.73
N GLU A 49 -18.09 -10.82 13.70
CA GLU A 49 -17.74 -11.06 12.29
C GLU A 49 -16.43 -10.33 11.94
N ALA A 50 -16.22 -9.09 12.39
CA ALA A 50 -14.99 -8.35 12.17
C ALA A 50 -13.78 -9.07 12.80
N LYS A 51 -13.93 -9.54 14.05
CA LYS A 51 -12.91 -10.33 14.72
C LYS A 51 -12.59 -11.64 13.99
N GLN A 52 -13.60 -12.33 13.48
CA GLN A 52 -13.39 -13.57 12.72
C GLN A 52 -12.65 -13.30 11.41
N VAL A 53 -13.01 -12.24 10.67
CA VAL A 53 -12.32 -11.85 9.42
C VAL A 53 -10.85 -11.54 9.69
N LEU A 54 -10.54 -10.82 10.78
CA LEU A 54 -9.15 -10.56 11.17
C LEU A 54 -8.41 -11.84 11.49
N ALA A 55 -8.99 -12.76 12.26
CA ALA A 55 -8.35 -14.04 12.58
C ALA A 55 -8.09 -14.88 11.32
N ASP A 56 -9.06 -14.98 10.44
CA ASP A 56 -8.92 -15.70 9.17
C ASP A 56 -7.85 -15.09 8.26
N TYR A 57 -7.70 -13.77 8.29
CA TYR A 57 -6.64 -13.07 7.57
C TYR A 57 -5.25 -13.39 8.15
N GLU A 58 -5.10 -13.29 9.49
CA GLU A 58 -3.83 -13.55 10.17
C GLU A 58 -3.34 -14.99 9.91
N ASP A 59 -4.24 -15.97 9.95
CA ASP A 59 -3.93 -17.36 9.64
C ASP A 59 -3.43 -17.52 8.20
N LYS A 60 -4.12 -16.90 7.23
CA LYS A 60 -3.71 -16.93 5.81
C LYS A 60 -2.38 -16.19 5.57
N ALA A 61 -2.18 -15.05 6.23
CA ALA A 61 -0.93 -14.30 6.13
C ALA A 61 0.24 -15.11 6.68
N ALA A 62 0.06 -15.78 7.82
CA ALA A 62 1.09 -16.63 8.40
C ALA A 62 1.44 -17.82 7.49
N GLU A 63 0.42 -18.47 6.88
CA GLU A 63 0.62 -19.54 5.92
C GLU A 63 1.38 -19.07 4.68
N ALA A 64 0.94 -17.93 4.09
CA ALA A 64 1.59 -17.34 2.93
C ALA A 64 3.04 -16.92 3.21
N LYS A 65 3.30 -16.31 4.38
CA LYS A 65 4.66 -15.97 4.83
C LYS A 65 5.57 -17.21 4.87
N LYS A 66 5.08 -18.29 5.44
CA LYS A 66 5.81 -19.55 5.48
C LYS A 66 6.08 -20.10 4.08
N GLU A 67 5.07 -20.09 3.21
CA GLU A 67 5.20 -20.57 1.84
C GLU A 67 6.21 -19.77 1.02
N ILE A 68 6.17 -18.44 1.13
CA ILE A 68 7.13 -17.52 0.49
C ILE A 68 8.55 -17.86 0.98
N LYS A 69 8.72 -17.97 2.30
CA LYS A 69 10.03 -18.28 2.89
C LYS A 69 10.59 -19.62 2.40
N ASP A 70 9.74 -20.63 2.34
CA ASP A 70 10.14 -22.00 1.94
C ASP A 70 10.49 -22.06 0.44
N LYS A 71 9.78 -21.31 -0.42
CA LYS A 71 9.94 -21.36 -1.89
C LYS A 71 10.94 -20.37 -2.44
N ALA A 72 10.96 -19.15 -1.90
CA ALA A 72 11.74 -18.05 -2.43
C ALA A 72 12.84 -17.55 -1.49
N GLY A 73 12.82 -17.98 -0.22
CA GLY A 73 13.79 -17.53 0.78
C GLY A 73 13.55 -16.07 1.20
N ASP A 74 14.66 -15.38 1.49
CA ASP A 74 14.64 -13.98 1.94
C ASP A 74 14.76 -13.04 0.74
N ILE A 75 13.66 -12.84 0.03
CA ILE A 75 13.60 -11.93 -1.12
C ILE A 75 13.20 -10.51 -0.69
N SER A 76 13.77 -9.51 -1.37
CA SER A 76 13.36 -8.12 -1.26
C SER A 76 12.38 -7.76 -2.36
N THR A 77 11.35 -6.99 -2.00
CA THR A 77 10.32 -6.57 -2.97
C THR A 77 9.96 -5.12 -2.78
N ALA A 78 9.48 -4.47 -3.83
CA ALA A 78 8.87 -3.16 -3.73
C ALA A 78 7.60 -3.10 -4.59
N ALA A 79 6.65 -2.24 -4.22
CA ALA A 79 5.51 -1.91 -5.05
C ALA A 79 5.68 -0.50 -5.61
N VAL A 80 5.58 -0.40 -6.92
CA VAL A 80 5.71 0.86 -7.68
C VAL A 80 4.39 1.12 -8.38
N TRP A 81 3.85 2.30 -8.17
CA TRP A 81 2.68 2.78 -8.88
C TRP A 81 3.08 3.85 -9.89
N VAL A 82 2.57 3.72 -11.12
CA VAL A 82 2.78 4.68 -12.20
C VAL A 82 1.44 5.30 -12.58
N THR A 83 1.33 6.60 -12.43
CA THR A 83 0.12 7.35 -12.76
C THR A 83 0.47 8.76 -13.22
N GLY A 84 -0.19 9.24 -14.30
CA GLY A 84 0.09 10.55 -14.88
C GLY A 84 1.55 10.76 -15.29
N GLY A 85 2.27 9.68 -15.61
CA GLY A 85 3.69 9.71 -15.98
C GLY A 85 4.66 9.87 -14.81
N LYS A 86 4.19 9.76 -13.57
CA LYS A 86 4.99 9.81 -12.35
C LYS A 86 5.07 8.46 -11.69
N PHE A 87 6.17 8.21 -10.99
CA PHE A 87 6.39 7.00 -10.21
C PHE A 87 6.18 7.27 -8.72
N PHE A 88 5.53 6.34 -8.07
CA PHE A 88 5.31 6.36 -6.62
C PHE A 88 5.73 5.03 -6.02
N ILE A 89 6.25 5.05 -4.80
CA ILE A 89 6.61 3.86 -4.05
C ILE A 89 5.76 3.77 -2.79
N VAL A 90 5.32 2.58 -2.43
CA VAL A 90 4.56 2.37 -1.21
C VAL A 90 5.48 2.46 0.01
N SER A 91 4.98 3.06 1.09
CA SER A 91 5.67 3.09 2.39
C SER A 91 5.74 1.70 3.01
N ASP A 92 6.77 1.44 3.82
CA ASP A 92 7.04 0.12 4.39
C ASP A 92 6.07 -0.35 5.49
N ASN A 93 5.30 0.57 6.05
CA ASN A 93 4.41 0.34 7.19
C ASN A 93 2.97 0.78 6.97
N LEU A 94 2.59 1.09 5.72
CA LEU A 94 1.24 1.57 5.37
C LEU A 94 0.72 0.83 4.13
N SER A 95 -0.60 0.68 4.03
CA SER A 95 -1.27 0.11 2.84
C SER A 95 -0.70 -1.27 2.47
N SER A 96 -0.44 -1.50 1.17
CA SER A 96 0.18 -2.75 0.69
C SER A 96 1.61 -2.98 1.20
N GLY A 97 2.31 -1.95 1.65
CA GLY A 97 3.61 -2.09 2.27
C GLY A 97 3.53 -2.80 3.62
N ASP A 98 2.56 -2.47 4.46
CA ASP A 98 2.31 -3.20 5.72
C ASP A 98 2.07 -4.68 5.45
N VAL A 99 1.22 -5.01 4.47
CA VAL A 99 0.97 -6.40 4.07
C VAL A 99 2.24 -7.09 3.58
N MET A 100 2.99 -6.45 2.68
CA MET A 100 4.19 -7.05 2.09
C MET A 100 5.27 -7.33 3.13
N TYR A 101 5.55 -6.36 3.98
CA TYR A 101 6.72 -6.41 4.86
C TYR A 101 6.41 -6.97 6.24
N ASN A 102 5.32 -6.55 6.86
CA ASN A 102 4.97 -7.04 8.20
C ASN A 102 4.25 -8.38 8.15
N ASP A 103 3.22 -8.52 7.31
CA ASP A 103 2.42 -9.75 7.27
C ASP A 103 3.11 -10.87 6.49
N LEU A 104 3.59 -10.61 5.29
CA LEU A 104 4.22 -11.59 4.43
C LEU A 104 5.74 -11.75 4.69
N GLY A 105 6.35 -10.84 5.44
CA GLY A 105 7.75 -10.92 5.86
C GLY A 105 8.76 -10.76 4.73
N LEU A 106 8.39 -10.08 3.65
CA LEU A 106 9.30 -9.73 2.58
C LEU A 106 10.33 -8.69 3.07
N LYS A 107 11.53 -8.68 2.50
CA LYS A 107 12.54 -7.69 2.88
C LYS A 107 12.22 -6.32 2.28
N VAL A 108 12.35 -5.29 3.12
CA VAL A 108 12.23 -3.89 2.69
C VAL A 108 13.51 -3.47 1.98
N PRO A 109 13.47 -3.03 0.70
CA PRO A 109 14.63 -2.44 0.03
C PRO A 109 15.10 -1.16 0.73
N ALA A 110 16.41 -0.87 0.69
CA ALA A 110 16.99 0.31 1.35
C ALA A 110 16.35 1.63 0.90
N VAL A 111 16.04 1.74 -0.40
CA VAL A 111 15.37 2.93 -0.97
C VAL A 111 13.96 3.11 -0.41
N VAL A 112 13.20 2.01 -0.24
CA VAL A 112 11.86 2.07 0.36
C VAL A 112 11.94 2.56 1.80
N LYS A 113 12.86 2.01 2.59
CA LYS A 113 13.06 2.40 3.99
C LYS A 113 13.42 3.88 4.13
N GLU A 114 14.37 4.38 3.32
CA GLU A 114 14.79 5.79 3.30
C GLU A 114 13.60 6.73 3.03
N ILE A 115 12.72 6.34 2.07
CA ILE A 115 11.56 7.14 1.70
C ILE A 115 10.49 7.08 2.79
N SER A 116 10.25 5.91 3.35
CA SER A 116 9.23 5.68 4.39
C SER A 116 9.48 6.49 5.66
N GLU A 117 10.75 6.70 6.04
CA GLU A 117 11.12 7.56 7.18
C GLU A 117 10.61 9.00 7.07
N LYS A 118 10.37 9.48 5.85
CA LYS A 118 9.90 10.85 5.55
C LYS A 118 8.50 10.89 4.99
N ALA A 119 7.88 9.73 4.80
CA ALA A 119 6.58 9.62 4.16
C ALA A 119 5.47 10.22 5.05
N THR A 120 4.59 10.98 4.43
CA THR A 120 3.38 11.53 5.05
C THR A 120 2.12 10.84 4.56
N GLY A 121 2.26 9.83 3.71
CA GLY A 121 1.17 9.09 3.09
C GLY A 121 1.58 7.69 2.67
N ASN A 122 0.61 6.93 2.18
CA ASN A 122 0.81 5.54 1.74
C ASN A 122 1.82 5.42 0.59
N TRP A 123 1.81 6.40 -0.31
CA TRP A 123 2.63 6.44 -1.52
C TRP A 123 3.43 7.74 -1.55
N SER A 124 4.70 7.63 -1.88
CA SER A 124 5.62 8.76 -2.03
C SER A 124 6.13 8.83 -3.46
N GLU A 125 6.14 10.04 -4.05
CA GLU A 125 6.71 10.27 -5.38
C GLU A 125 8.21 9.95 -5.36
N ILE A 126 8.68 9.25 -6.39
CA ILE A 126 10.09 8.88 -6.57
C ILE A 126 10.51 9.13 -8.01
N SER A 127 11.73 9.62 -8.22
CA SER A 127 12.24 9.78 -9.58
C SER A 127 12.69 8.44 -10.18
N LEU A 128 12.70 8.36 -11.50
CA LEU A 128 13.14 7.16 -12.21
C LEU A 128 14.63 6.87 -11.94
N GLU A 129 15.47 7.91 -11.81
CA GLU A 129 16.89 7.79 -11.46
C GLU A 129 17.06 7.15 -10.07
N LYS A 130 16.20 7.50 -9.11
CA LYS A 130 16.24 6.88 -7.78
C LYS A 130 15.73 5.44 -7.83
N LEU A 131 14.70 5.13 -8.64
CA LEU A 131 14.22 3.77 -8.85
C LEU A 131 15.29 2.83 -9.41
N VAL A 132 16.13 3.32 -10.30
CA VAL A 132 17.24 2.52 -10.87
C VAL A 132 18.27 2.08 -9.80
N THR A 133 18.35 2.80 -8.69
CA THR A 133 19.24 2.44 -7.57
C THR A 133 18.59 1.45 -6.59
N MET A 134 17.36 1.00 -6.87
CA MET A 134 16.64 0.11 -5.98
C MET A 134 17.19 -1.31 -6.05
N ASP A 135 17.48 -1.86 -4.88
CA ASP A 135 18.03 -3.20 -4.66
C ASP A 135 16.96 -4.27 -4.41
N ALA A 136 15.77 -4.09 -5.01
CA ALA A 136 14.70 -5.07 -4.92
C ALA A 136 14.93 -6.26 -5.87
N ASP A 137 14.71 -7.48 -5.36
CA ASP A 137 14.75 -8.70 -6.16
C ASP A 137 13.52 -8.78 -7.09
N HIS A 138 12.37 -8.31 -6.61
CA HIS A 138 11.09 -8.29 -7.35
C HIS A 138 10.39 -6.95 -7.22
N LEU A 139 9.63 -6.57 -8.27
CA LEU A 139 8.77 -5.39 -8.26
C LEU A 139 7.31 -5.80 -8.56
N PHE A 140 6.39 -5.26 -7.78
CA PHE A 140 4.97 -5.20 -8.14
C PHE A 140 4.70 -3.87 -8.82
N LEU A 141 4.26 -3.90 -10.07
CA LEU A 141 3.90 -2.70 -10.83
C LEU A 141 2.38 -2.53 -10.82
N ILE A 142 1.94 -1.37 -10.36
CA ILE A 142 0.57 -0.90 -10.51
C ILE A 142 0.60 0.20 -11.58
N GLU A 143 -0.03 -0.05 -12.72
CA GLU A 143 -0.07 0.88 -13.83
C GLU A 143 -1.47 1.47 -13.99
N SER A 144 -1.56 2.80 -14.05
CA SER A 144 -2.76 3.48 -14.51
C SER A 144 -2.80 3.44 -16.04
N ASP A 145 -3.94 3.07 -16.62
CA ASP A 145 -4.11 2.96 -18.08
C ASP A 145 -4.21 4.34 -18.74
N ASP A 146 -3.13 5.12 -18.65
CA ASP A 146 -3.00 6.44 -19.27
C ASP A 146 -1.74 6.52 -20.14
N ASP A 147 -1.79 7.37 -21.18
CA ASP A 147 -0.70 7.51 -22.16
C ASP A 147 0.62 8.03 -21.52
N ALA A 148 0.53 8.86 -20.47
CA ALA A 148 1.70 9.39 -19.79
C ALA A 148 2.42 8.29 -19.01
N SER A 149 1.68 7.39 -18.36
CA SER A 149 2.21 6.23 -17.65
C SER A 149 2.87 5.24 -18.62
N LYS A 150 2.21 4.92 -19.72
CA LYS A 150 2.79 4.08 -20.79
C LYS A 150 4.08 4.67 -21.34
N LYS A 151 4.12 5.99 -21.55
CA LYS A 151 5.32 6.69 -22.01
C LYS A 151 6.44 6.62 -20.96
N ALA A 152 6.13 6.81 -19.67
CA ALA A 152 7.13 6.71 -18.60
C ALA A 152 7.75 5.31 -18.53
N LEU A 153 6.94 4.25 -18.66
CA LEU A 153 7.40 2.86 -18.67
C LEU A 153 8.19 2.50 -19.93
N SER A 154 8.04 3.26 -21.02
CA SER A 154 8.82 3.07 -22.26
C SER A 154 10.22 3.71 -22.21
N ASP A 155 10.56 4.43 -21.14
CA ASP A 155 11.88 5.02 -20.96
C ASP A 155 12.95 3.91 -20.85
N LYS A 156 14.09 4.12 -21.51
CA LYS A 156 15.20 3.15 -21.49
C LYS A 156 15.74 2.93 -20.08
N LEU A 157 15.65 3.95 -19.23
CA LEU A 157 16.13 3.90 -17.86
C LEU A 157 15.29 2.92 -17.03
N TRP A 158 13.96 2.85 -17.26
CA TRP A 158 13.08 1.87 -16.64
C TRP A 158 13.59 0.43 -16.81
N ASN A 159 14.01 0.08 -18.03
CA ASN A 159 14.52 -1.24 -18.35
C ASN A 159 15.91 -1.56 -17.73
N THR A 160 16.56 -0.58 -17.09
CA THR A 160 17.81 -0.80 -16.38
C THR A 160 17.64 -1.16 -14.91
N ILE A 161 16.41 -1.01 -14.38
CA ILE A 161 16.07 -1.42 -13.00
C ILE A 161 16.36 -2.93 -12.88
N PRO A 162 17.14 -3.38 -11.87
CA PRO A 162 17.58 -4.78 -11.77
C PRO A 162 16.44 -5.79 -11.86
N ALA A 163 15.36 -5.59 -11.11
CA ALA A 163 14.19 -6.49 -11.14
C ALA A 163 13.50 -6.52 -12.50
N VAL A 164 13.34 -5.35 -13.16
CA VAL A 164 12.75 -5.26 -14.51
C VAL A 164 13.62 -6.00 -15.53
N LYS A 165 14.94 -5.75 -15.50
CA LYS A 165 15.90 -6.38 -16.39
C LYS A 165 15.95 -7.91 -16.24
N SER A 166 15.71 -8.40 -15.04
CA SER A 166 15.74 -9.84 -14.71
C SER A 166 14.39 -10.52 -14.98
N GLY A 167 13.36 -9.77 -15.40
CA GLY A 167 12.02 -10.32 -15.64
C GLY A 167 11.23 -10.59 -14.35
N ASN A 168 11.61 -10.00 -13.24
CA ASN A 168 10.99 -10.13 -11.93
C ASN A 168 9.99 -8.98 -11.67
N LEU A 169 9.12 -8.73 -12.64
CA LEU A 169 8.10 -7.69 -12.61
C LEU A 169 6.70 -8.30 -12.62
#